data_a93bb35cb9b917136392afb6cd8b6e62
#
_entry.id   a93bb35cb9b917136392afb6cd8b6e62
#
_cell.length_a   1.000
_cell.length_b   1.000
_cell.length_c   1.000
_cell.angle_alpha   90.00
_cell.angle_beta   90.00
_cell.angle_gamma   90.00
#
_symmetry.space_group_name_H-M   'P 1'
#
loop_
_entity.id
_entity.type
_entity.pdbx_description
1 polymer ?
#
loop_
_entity_poly.entity_id
_entity_poly.type
_entity_poly.pdbx_seq_one_letter_code
_entity_poly.pdbx_strand_id
1 'polypeptide(L)'
;AIAIDELPVYVQLEGDIQFAKQDYPSAFTSYDKVNKTILASPATFFSAAKTKELMQAPAEEVLALMDSCVARFTQPYTEEAAPYLLERAQARMNADQARNAMLDYDAYYNAVNGKVNDMFYYYREQAALKAKQYQRALDDMAKAIELNPEDLTYRAELAVVNLRVGRYEEALNVLKAALEKDPKYAEAYRLMGIAQLQMKKDKEACASFAKAKELGDPNVDALIEKHCK
;
A
#
# COMPACT_ATOMS: atom_id res chain seq x y z
N ALA A 1 -10.31 4.00 -46.13
CA ALA A 1 -11.24 3.39 -45.18
C ALA A 1 -10.39 2.51 -44.24
N ILE A 2 -10.52 2.69 -42.92
CA ILE A 2 -9.87 1.81 -41.91
C ILE A 2 -10.69 0.52 -41.90
N ALA A 3 -10.01 -0.63 -41.93
CA ALA A 3 -10.67 -1.92 -41.80
C ALA A 3 -11.39 -2.00 -40.43
N ILE A 4 -12.52 -2.69 -40.34
CA ILE A 4 -13.35 -2.72 -39.13
C ILE A 4 -12.55 -3.33 -37.95
N ASP A 5 -11.73 -4.33 -38.20
CA ASP A 5 -10.85 -5.02 -37.24
C ASP A 5 -9.68 -4.15 -36.74
N GLU A 6 -9.39 -3.02 -37.40
CA GLU A 6 -8.40 -2.03 -36.98
C GLU A 6 -8.99 -0.86 -36.17
N LEU A 7 -10.31 -0.82 -35.98
CA LEU A 7 -10.93 0.22 -35.17
C LEU A 7 -10.52 0.06 -33.69
N PRO A 8 -10.13 1.13 -32.99
CA PRO A 8 -9.61 1.05 -31.61
C PRO A 8 -10.51 0.29 -30.64
N VAL A 9 -11.82 0.36 -30.82
CA VAL A 9 -12.77 -0.37 -29.96
C VAL A 9 -12.68 -1.88 -30.12
N TYR A 10 -12.46 -2.37 -31.34
CA TYR A 10 -12.30 -3.83 -31.58
C TYR A 10 -10.92 -4.31 -31.17
N VAL A 11 -9.88 -3.49 -31.36
CA VAL A 11 -8.52 -3.78 -30.88
C VAL A 11 -8.48 -3.82 -29.36
N GLN A 12 -9.21 -2.93 -28.68
CA GLN A 12 -9.35 -3.00 -27.21
C GLN A 12 -10.06 -4.28 -26.79
N LEU A 13 -11.18 -4.64 -27.42
CA LEU A 13 -11.92 -5.87 -27.13
C LEU A 13 -11.03 -7.13 -27.34
N GLU A 14 -10.21 -7.12 -28.40
CA GLU A 14 -9.22 -8.19 -28.62
C GLU A 14 -8.25 -8.29 -27.45
N GLY A 15 -7.74 -7.15 -26.96
CA GLY A 15 -6.89 -7.09 -25.78
C GLY A 15 -7.59 -7.65 -24.54
N ASP A 16 -8.86 -7.31 -24.32
CA ASP A 16 -9.65 -7.80 -23.18
C ASP A 16 -9.85 -9.32 -23.25
N ILE A 17 -10.09 -9.87 -24.45
CA ILE A 17 -10.20 -11.31 -24.67
C ILE A 17 -8.86 -12.03 -24.41
N GLN A 18 -7.75 -11.45 -24.90
CA GLN A 18 -6.40 -12.00 -24.68
C GLN A 18 -6.03 -11.96 -23.19
N PHE A 19 -6.35 -10.87 -22.50
CA PHE A 19 -6.16 -10.74 -21.07
C PHE A 19 -6.94 -11.79 -20.28
N ALA A 20 -8.22 -12.02 -20.62
CA ALA A 20 -9.04 -13.06 -20.01
C ALA A 20 -8.49 -14.49 -20.25
N LYS A 21 -7.81 -14.70 -21.38
CA LYS A 21 -7.10 -15.95 -21.68
C LYS A 21 -5.71 -16.04 -21.03
N GLN A 22 -5.30 -15.03 -20.27
CA GLN A 22 -3.97 -14.89 -19.66
C GLN A 22 -2.83 -14.79 -20.69
N ASP A 23 -3.13 -14.49 -21.96
CA ASP A 23 -2.14 -14.15 -22.98
C ASP A 23 -1.76 -12.65 -22.83
N TYR A 24 -1.01 -12.36 -21.78
CA TYR A 24 -0.64 -10.99 -21.43
C TYR A 24 0.23 -10.28 -22.48
N PRO A 25 1.20 -10.96 -23.17
CA PRO A 25 1.97 -10.31 -24.23
C PRO A 25 1.11 -9.82 -25.39
N SER A 26 0.15 -10.65 -25.84
CA SER A 26 -0.78 -10.28 -26.90
C SER A 26 -1.76 -9.19 -26.44
N ALA A 27 -2.30 -9.32 -25.22
CA ALA A 27 -3.18 -8.31 -24.61
C ALA A 27 -2.50 -6.94 -24.54
N PHE A 28 -1.25 -6.89 -24.05
CA PHE A 28 -0.50 -5.65 -24.01
C PHE A 28 -0.30 -5.04 -25.39
N THR A 29 0.02 -5.86 -26.39
CA THR A 29 0.20 -5.41 -27.78
C THR A 29 -1.08 -4.74 -28.32
N SER A 30 -2.24 -5.31 -28.05
CA SER A 30 -3.53 -4.75 -28.46
C SER A 30 -3.84 -3.43 -27.73
N TYR A 31 -3.65 -3.37 -26.41
CA TYR A 31 -3.84 -2.12 -25.66
C TYR A 31 -2.85 -1.03 -26.09
N ASP A 32 -1.59 -1.36 -26.33
CA ASP A 32 -0.57 -0.41 -26.76
C ASP A 32 -0.87 0.19 -28.15
N LYS A 33 -1.44 -0.60 -29.06
CA LYS A 33 -1.96 -0.06 -30.33
C LYS A 33 -3.03 1.01 -30.11
N VAL A 34 -4.00 0.75 -29.21
CA VAL A 34 -5.06 1.73 -28.89
C VAL A 34 -4.48 2.96 -28.21
N ASN A 35 -3.55 2.78 -27.25
CA ASN A 35 -2.92 3.86 -26.50
C ASN A 35 -2.10 4.82 -27.38
N LYS A 36 -1.68 4.42 -28.57
CA LYS A 36 -1.00 5.27 -29.58
C LYS A 36 -1.98 6.10 -30.43
N THR A 37 -3.27 5.94 -30.24
CA THR A 37 -4.29 6.69 -30.98
C THR A 37 -4.83 7.87 -30.18
N ILE A 38 -5.52 8.79 -30.86
CA ILE A 38 -6.25 9.91 -30.23
C ILE A 38 -7.49 9.43 -29.44
N LEU A 39 -7.91 8.18 -29.63
CA LEU A 39 -9.05 7.56 -28.96
C LEU A 39 -8.66 6.79 -27.69
N ALA A 40 -7.38 6.85 -27.30
CA ALA A 40 -6.90 6.25 -26.06
C ALA A 40 -7.64 6.81 -24.84
N SER A 41 -8.25 5.92 -24.07
CA SER A 41 -9.04 6.26 -22.86
C SER A 41 -8.22 5.99 -21.58
N PRO A 42 -8.60 6.54 -20.42
CA PRO A 42 -8.02 6.12 -19.15
C PRO A 42 -8.04 4.60 -18.96
N ALA A 43 -9.15 3.96 -19.33
CA ALA A 43 -9.32 2.50 -19.18
C ALA A 43 -8.30 1.68 -20.00
N THR A 44 -7.95 2.10 -21.22
CA THR A 44 -6.98 1.37 -22.04
C THR A 44 -5.56 1.48 -21.49
N PHE A 45 -5.18 2.66 -20.99
CA PHE A 45 -3.90 2.81 -20.27
C PHE A 45 -3.87 1.99 -18.99
N PHE A 46 -4.97 1.96 -18.24
CA PHE A 46 -5.11 1.16 -17.03
C PHE A 46 -4.97 -0.35 -17.33
N SER A 47 -5.69 -0.86 -18.34
CA SER A 47 -5.59 -2.27 -18.76
C SER A 47 -4.18 -2.63 -19.19
N ALA A 48 -3.49 -1.75 -19.92
CA ALA A 48 -2.09 -1.95 -20.29
C ALA A 48 -1.17 -1.98 -19.06
N ALA A 49 -1.39 -1.10 -18.08
CA ALA A 49 -0.62 -1.07 -16.83
C ALA A 49 -0.80 -2.37 -16.02
N LYS A 50 -2.06 -2.82 -15.84
CA LYS A 50 -2.36 -4.10 -15.15
C LYS A 50 -1.77 -5.30 -15.89
N THR A 51 -1.77 -5.28 -17.22
CA THR A 51 -1.13 -6.33 -18.01
C THR A 51 0.39 -6.37 -17.78
N LYS A 52 1.04 -5.21 -17.78
CA LYS A 52 2.48 -5.11 -17.46
C LYS A 52 2.80 -5.57 -16.04
N GLU A 53 1.96 -5.25 -15.08
CA GLU A 53 2.12 -5.71 -13.69
C GLU A 53 2.07 -7.25 -13.61
N LEU A 54 1.11 -7.90 -14.28
CA LEU A 54 1.01 -9.36 -14.33
C LEU A 54 2.17 -10.02 -15.11
N MET A 55 2.77 -9.31 -16.05
CA MET A 55 4.01 -9.72 -16.73
C MET A 55 5.28 -9.50 -15.88
N GLN A 56 5.14 -9.01 -14.64
CA GLN A 56 6.26 -8.66 -13.75
C GLN A 56 7.23 -7.64 -14.38
N ALA A 57 6.70 -6.72 -15.19
CA ALA A 57 7.49 -5.66 -15.78
C ALA A 57 8.06 -4.70 -14.70
N PRO A 58 9.15 -3.97 -15.00
CA PRO A 58 9.67 -2.95 -14.11
C PRO A 58 8.60 -1.96 -13.63
N ALA A 59 8.66 -1.57 -12.35
CA ALA A 59 7.66 -0.69 -11.74
C ALA A 59 7.51 0.64 -12.47
N GLU A 60 8.60 1.15 -13.06
CA GLU A 60 8.62 2.38 -13.84
C GLU A 60 7.80 2.28 -15.12
N GLU A 61 7.75 1.12 -15.77
CA GLU A 61 6.92 0.90 -16.96
C GLU A 61 5.44 0.90 -16.61
N VAL A 62 5.06 0.24 -15.52
CA VAL A 62 3.70 0.26 -14.98
C VAL A 62 3.29 1.68 -14.62
N LEU A 63 4.16 2.40 -13.91
CA LEU A 63 3.92 3.78 -13.49
C LEU A 63 3.75 4.72 -14.68
N ALA A 64 4.54 4.62 -15.74
CA ALA A 64 4.42 5.46 -16.94
C ALA A 64 3.03 5.31 -17.61
N LEU A 65 2.48 4.11 -17.63
CA LEU A 65 1.13 3.84 -18.12
C LEU A 65 0.08 4.44 -17.19
N MET A 66 0.24 4.31 -15.87
CA MET A 66 -0.66 4.92 -14.89
C MET A 66 -0.62 6.44 -14.90
N ASP A 67 0.54 7.06 -15.13
CA ASP A 67 0.66 8.50 -15.32
C ASP A 67 -0.09 8.96 -16.58
N SER A 68 0.03 8.21 -17.67
CA SER A 68 -0.73 8.46 -18.91
C SER A 68 -2.24 8.29 -18.72
N CYS A 69 -2.66 7.31 -17.90
CA CYS A 69 -4.05 7.08 -17.52
C CYS A 69 -4.62 8.31 -16.77
N VAL A 70 -3.96 8.72 -15.68
CA VAL A 70 -4.47 9.81 -14.83
C VAL A 70 -4.37 11.18 -15.53
N ALA A 71 -3.42 11.37 -16.45
CA ALA A 71 -3.29 12.59 -17.25
C ALA A 71 -4.49 12.85 -18.18
N ARG A 72 -5.39 11.87 -18.36
CA ARG A 72 -6.63 12.04 -19.13
C ARG A 72 -7.75 12.70 -18.32
N PHE A 73 -7.60 12.85 -17.02
CA PHE A 73 -8.55 13.55 -16.16
C PHE A 73 -8.11 14.99 -15.89
N THR A 74 -9.10 15.88 -15.78
CA THR A 74 -8.85 17.29 -15.42
C THR A 74 -8.85 17.47 -13.89
N GLN A 75 -8.07 18.43 -13.41
CA GLN A 75 -8.09 18.82 -12.00
C GLN A 75 -9.08 19.98 -11.77
N PRO A 76 -9.76 20.05 -10.59
CA PRO A 76 -9.72 19.05 -9.52
C PRO A 76 -10.34 17.74 -9.96
N TYR A 77 -9.75 16.62 -9.48
CA TYR A 77 -10.25 15.29 -9.84
C TYR A 77 -11.63 15.02 -9.24
N THR A 78 -12.47 14.35 -10.04
CA THR A 78 -13.78 13.85 -9.62
C THR A 78 -13.72 12.38 -9.20
N GLU A 79 -14.85 11.87 -8.68
CA GLU A 79 -14.99 10.48 -8.26
C GLU A 79 -14.65 9.48 -9.39
N GLU A 80 -14.83 9.88 -10.66
CA GLU A 80 -14.46 9.06 -11.82
C GLU A 80 -12.95 8.76 -11.88
N ALA A 81 -12.11 9.70 -11.49
CA ALA A 81 -10.65 9.51 -11.45
C ALA A 81 -10.18 8.70 -10.24
N ALA A 82 -11.02 8.56 -9.20
CA ALA A 82 -10.63 8.01 -7.91
C ALA A 82 -9.97 6.61 -7.99
N PRO A 83 -10.52 5.59 -8.67
CA PRO A 83 -9.88 4.28 -8.73
C PRO A 83 -8.49 4.33 -9.37
N TYR A 84 -8.30 5.16 -10.39
CA TYR A 84 -7.02 5.30 -11.08
C TYR A 84 -5.97 6.03 -10.23
N LEU A 85 -6.41 6.94 -9.36
CA LEU A 85 -5.52 7.61 -8.39
C LEU A 85 -4.96 6.62 -7.36
N LEU A 86 -5.80 5.72 -6.83
CA LEU A 86 -5.33 4.67 -5.90
C LEU A 86 -4.34 3.71 -6.57
N GLU A 87 -4.63 3.27 -7.78
CA GLU A 87 -3.74 2.38 -8.52
C GLU A 87 -2.41 3.08 -8.87
N ARG A 88 -2.45 4.36 -9.22
CA ARG A 88 -1.22 5.13 -9.43
C ARG A 88 -0.44 5.34 -8.14
N ALA A 89 -1.10 5.56 -7.02
CA ALA A 89 -0.43 5.62 -5.71
C ALA A 89 0.32 4.32 -5.43
N GLN A 90 -0.30 3.16 -5.69
CA GLN A 90 0.35 1.87 -5.52
C GLN A 90 1.53 1.67 -6.49
N ALA A 91 1.37 2.04 -7.77
CA ALA A 91 2.47 2.00 -8.74
C ALA A 91 3.64 2.89 -8.31
N ARG A 92 3.36 4.08 -7.75
CA ARG A 92 4.37 4.97 -7.18
C ARG A 92 5.07 4.38 -5.96
N MET A 93 4.33 3.66 -5.10
CA MET A 93 4.93 2.94 -3.97
C MET A 93 5.89 1.85 -4.45
N ASN A 94 5.53 1.10 -5.48
CA ASN A 94 6.36 0.06 -6.08
C ASN A 94 7.61 0.64 -6.78
N ALA A 95 7.50 1.85 -7.35
CA ALA A 95 8.61 2.60 -7.97
C ALA A 95 9.41 3.46 -6.95
N ASP A 96 9.26 3.23 -5.65
CA ASP A 96 9.94 3.95 -4.57
C ASP A 96 9.64 5.47 -4.51
N GLN A 97 8.50 5.90 -5.05
CA GLN A 97 8.07 7.29 -5.10
C GLN A 97 7.02 7.63 -4.02
N ALA A 98 7.29 7.27 -2.77
CA ALA A 98 6.34 7.40 -1.66
C ALA A 98 5.77 8.81 -1.46
N ARG A 99 6.56 9.87 -1.68
CA ARG A 99 6.07 11.26 -1.59
C ARG A 99 5.02 11.57 -2.67
N ASN A 100 5.22 11.07 -3.88
CA ASN A 100 4.26 11.24 -4.97
C ASN A 100 3.01 10.37 -4.74
N ALA A 101 3.15 9.18 -4.17
CA ALA A 101 2.03 8.34 -3.76
C ALA A 101 1.11 9.07 -2.77
N MET A 102 1.69 9.80 -1.79
CA MET A 102 0.92 10.62 -0.85
C MET A 102 0.06 11.68 -1.55
N LEU A 103 0.56 12.29 -2.63
CA LEU A 103 -0.23 13.26 -3.41
C LEU A 103 -1.42 12.60 -4.09
N ASP A 104 -1.27 11.35 -4.57
CA ASP A 104 -2.39 10.60 -5.15
C ASP A 104 -3.42 10.18 -4.11
N TYR A 105 -2.98 9.75 -2.91
CA TYR A 105 -3.91 9.48 -1.81
C TYR A 105 -4.68 10.73 -1.39
N ASP A 106 -4.04 11.89 -1.34
CA ASP A 106 -4.72 13.16 -1.04
C ASP A 106 -5.71 13.54 -2.15
N ALA A 107 -5.32 13.36 -3.41
CA ALA A 107 -6.19 13.61 -4.57
C ALA A 107 -7.41 12.66 -4.55
N TYR A 108 -7.19 11.37 -4.25
CA TYR A 108 -8.26 10.40 -4.06
C TYR A 108 -9.23 10.82 -2.95
N TYR A 109 -8.69 11.13 -1.75
CA TYR A 109 -9.49 11.54 -0.60
C TYR A 109 -10.41 12.73 -0.94
N ASN A 110 -9.87 13.72 -1.66
CA ASN A 110 -10.64 14.88 -2.11
C ASN A 110 -11.68 14.51 -3.17
N ALA A 111 -11.33 13.65 -4.15
CA ALA A 111 -12.21 13.23 -5.22
C ALA A 111 -13.46 12.49 -4.70
N VAL A 112 -13.32 11.73 -3.60
CA VAL A 112 -14.44 11.00 -2.95
C VAL A 112 -15.06 11.77 -1.77
N ASN A 113 -14.71 13.04 -1.59
CA ASN A 113 -15.19 13.90 -0.49
C ASN A 113 -14.98 13.29 0.91
N GLY A 114 -13.84 12.66 1.12
CA GLY A 114 -13.47 12.02 2.39
C GLY A 114 -14.23 10.73 2.73
N LYS A 115 -15.02 10.19 1.82
CA LYS A 115 -15.74 8.91 2.01
C LYS A 115 -14.79 7.74 1.80
N VAL A 116 -14.03 7.42 2.83
CA VAL A 116 -13.00 6.36 2.81
C VAL A 116 -13.22 5.39 3.97
N ASN A 117 -12.67 4.19 3.84
CA ASN A 117 -12.66 3.16 4.89
C ASN A 117 -11.32 3.11 5.64
N ASP A 118 -11.22 2.23 6.63
CA ASP A 118 -10.02 1.96 7.42
C ASP A 118 -8.80 1.57 6.56
N MET A 119 -9.01 0.72 5.54
CA MET A 119 -7.96 0.27 4.63
C MET A 119 -7.29 1.42 3.86
N PHE A 120 -8.04 2.49 3.52
CA PHE A 120 -7.46 3.67 2.90
C PHE A 120 -6.39 4.31 3.79
N TYR A 121 -6.69 4.50 5.07
CA TYR A 121 -5.75 5.07 6.03
C TYR A 121 -4.54 4.18 6.24
N TYR A 122 -4.72 2.86 6.26
CA TYR A 122 -3.64 1.89 6.35
C TYR A 122 -2.67 2.00 5.16
N TYR A 123 -3.15 2.03 3.92
CA TYR A 123 -2.27 2.17 2.76
C TYR A 123 -1.61 3.55 2.68
N ARG A 124 -2.31 4.61 3.06
CA ARG A 124 -1.74 5.96 3.09
C ARG A 124 -0.67 6.09 4.18
N GLU A 125 -0.87 5.46 5.33
CA GLU A 125 0.15 5.38 6.38
C GLU A 125 1.46 4.78 5.86
N GLN A 126 1.44 3.66 5.15
CA GLN A 126 2.64 3.05 4.60
C GLN A 126 3.41 4.01 3.69
N ALA A 127 2.70 4.77 2.85
CA ALA A 127 3.31 5.80 2.03
C ALA A 127 3.88 6.95 2.88
N ALA A 128 3.16 7.40 3.91
CA ALA A 128 3.59 8.44 4.83
C ALA A 128 4.85 8.01 5.62
N LEU A 129 4.87 6.77 6.11
CA LEU A 129 6.01 6.20 6.83
C LEU A 129 7.26 6.13 5.93
N LYS A 130 7.11 5.63 4.70
CA LYS A 130 8.19 5.55 3.71
C LYS A 130 8.67 6.94 3.27
N ALA A 131 7.75 7.91 3.18
CA ALA A 131 8.06 9.32 2.92
C ALA A 131 8.61 10.08 4.13
N LYS A 132 8.73 9.42 5.30
CA LYS A 132 9.14 9.99 6.61
C LYS A 132 8.19 11.11 7.11
N GLN A 133 6.93 11.07 6.70
CA GLN A 133 5.87 11.96 7.19
C GLN A 133 5.19 11.36 8.42
N TYR A 134 5.96 11.19 9.48
CA TYR A 134 5.56 10.38 10.65
C TYR A 134 4.29 10.88 11.34
N GLN A 135 4.07 12.21 11.40
CA GLN A 135 2.85 12.72 12.03
C GLN A 135 1.60 12.30 11.23
N ARG A 136 1.65 12.34 9.91
CA ARG A 136 0.54 11.85 9.07
C ARG A 136 0.32 10.35 9.25
N ALA A 137 1.39 9.57 9.34
CA ALA A 137 1.29 8.14 9.61
C ALA A 137 0.60 7.86 10.96
N LEU A 138 0.93 8.62 12.02
CA LEU A 138 0.25 8.51 13.32
C LEU A 138 -1.24 8.86 13.22
N ASP A 139 -1.57 9.95 12.51
CA ASP A 139 -2.95 10.41 12.37
C ASP A 139 -3.78 9.41 11.55
N ASP A 140 -3.19 8.83 10.51
CA ASP A 140 -3.84 7.81 9.67
C ASP A 140 -4.13 6.53 10.46
N MET A 141 -3.16 6.03 11.25
CA MET A 141 -3.39 4.84 12.08
C MET A 141 -4.43 5.10 13.18
N ALA A 142 -4.45 6.30 13.76
CA ALA A 142 -5.51 6.67 14.69
C ALA A 142 -6.90 6.59 14.04
N LYS A 143 -7.02 7.07 12.80
CA LYS A 143 -8.27 6.98 12.02
C LYS A 143 -8.64 5.55 11.63
N ALA A 144 -7.69 4.73 11.23
CA ALA A 144 -7.93 3.31 10.93
C ALA A 144 -8.46 2.56 12.18
N ILE A 145 -7.85 2.79 13.35
CA ILE A 145 -8.29 2.21 14.63
C ILE A 145 -9.68 2.72 15.04
N GLU A 146 -10.00 3.99 14.78
CA GLU A 146 -11.34 4.57 15.06
C GLU A 146 -12.41 3.87 14.22
N LEU A 147 -12.12 3.61 12.92
CA LEU A 147 -13.06 2.99 12.00
C LEU A 147 -13.19 1.47 12.20
N ASN A 148 -12.09 0.81 12.54
CA ASN A 148 -12.06 -0.62 12.77
C ASN A 148 -11.20 -0.98 13.99
N PRO A 149 -11.75 -0.84 15.20
CA PRO A 149 -11.01 -1.06 16.45
C PRO A 149 -10.66 -2.53 16.71
N GLU A 150 -11.24 -3.47 15.99
CA GLU A 150 -11.00 -4.91 16.18
C GLU A 150 -9.79 -5.41 15.39
N ASP A 151 -9.37 -4.71 14.34
CA ASP A 151 -8.15 -5.07 13.60
C ASP A 151 -6.90 -4.64 14.38
N LEU A 152 -6.20 -5.62 14.94
CA LEU A 152 -5.00 -5.38 15.74
C LEU A 152 -3.80 -4.96 14.90
N THR A 153 -3.83 -5.19 13.58
CA THR A 153 -2.78 -4.76 12.66
C THR A 153 -2.57 -3.25 12.76
N TYR A 154 -3.64 -2.47 12.86
CA TYR A 154 -3.52 -1.00 12.95
C TYR A 154 -2.85 -0.55 14.26
N ARG A 155 -3.03 -1.29 15.37
CA ARG A 155 -2.30 -1.01 16.60
C ARG A 155 -0.83 -1.38 16.49
N ALA A 156 -0.51 -2.49 15.82
CA ALA A 156 0.87 -2.86 15.55
C ALA A 156 1.58 -1.80 14.70
N GLU A 157 0.95 -1.35 13.62
CA GLU A 157 1.51 -0.29 12.77
C GLU A 157 1.63 1.04 13.50
N LEU A 158 0.65 1.45 14.31
CA LEU A 158 0.77 2.63 15.17
C LEU A 158 1.98 2.52 16.10
N ALA A 159 2.22 1.33 16.66
CA ALA A 159 3.40 1.10 17.48
C ALA A 159 4.69 1.17 16.66
N VAL A 160 4.71 0.64 15.42
CA VAL A 160 5.86 0.76 14.51
C VAL A 160 6.17 2.24 14.22
N VAL A 161 5.18 3.06 13.93
CA VAL A 161 5.39 4.50 13.72
C VAL A 161 5.95 5.17 14.98
N ASN A 162 5.39 4.86 16.16
CA ASN A 162 5.88 5.39 17.44
C ASN A 162 7.34 4.97 17.70
N LEU A 163 7.72 3.73 17.40
CA LEU A 163 9.11 3.26 17.47
C LEU A 163 10.02 4.07 16.55
N ARG A 164 9.58 4.35 15.32
CA ARG A 164 10.35 5.13 14.34
C ARG A 164 10.63 6.57 14.76
N VAL A 165 9.74 7.17 15.55
CA VAL A 165 9.90 8.53 16.06
C VAL A 165 10.47 8.59 17.48
N GLY A 166 10.83 7.44 18.07
CA GLY A 166 11.42 7.37 19.41
C GLY A 166 10.41 7.50 20.58
N ARG A 167 9.12 7.37 20.29
CA ARG A 167 8.05 7.41 21.31
C ARG A 167 7.82 5.98 21.86
N TYR A 168 8.80 5.48 22.60
CA TYR A 168 8.82 4.07 23.01
C TYR A 168 7.74 3.72 24.04
N GLU A 169 7.46 4.62 24.97
CA GLU A 169 6.40 4.39 25.98
C GLU A 169 5.01 4.39 25.32
N GLU A 170 4.76 5.26 24.36
CA GLU A 170 3.51 5.28 23.59
C GLU A 170 3.35 3.99 22.79
N ALA A 171 4.42 3.49 22.16
CA ALA A 171 4.40 2.21 21.48
C ALA A 171 4.03 1.07 22.45
N LEU A 172 4.63 1.02 23.65
CA LEU A 172 4.30 0.03 24.66
C LEU A 172 2.83 0.11 25.10
N ASN A 173 2.28 1.30 25.25
CA ASN A 173 0.88 1.48 25.67
C ASN A 173 -0.09 0.96 24.59
N VAL A 174 0.16 1.28 23.33
CA VAL A 174 -0.64 0.79 22.20
C VAL A 174 -0.60 -0.75 22.10
N LEU A 175 0.59 -1.34 22.28
CA LEU A 175 0.78 -2.80 22.21
C LEU A 175 0.12 -3.52 23.40
N LYS A 176 0.17 -2.94 24.60
CA LYS A 176 -0.58 -3.47 25.78
C LYS A 176 -2.08 -3.50 25.49
N ALA A 177 -2.63 -2.41 24.94
CA ALA A 177 -4.04 -2.37 24.56
C ALA A 177 -4.40 -3.39 23.47
N ALA A 178 -3.47 -3.74 22.56
CA ALA A 178 -3.66 -4.83 21.64
C ALA A 178 -3.69 -6.19 22.35
N LEU A 179 -2.80 -6.42 23.32
CA LEU A 179 -2.73 -7.66 24.09
C LEU A 179 -3.88 -7.84 25.09
N GLU A 180 -4.54 -6.78 25.51
CA GLU A 180 -5.80 -6.86 26.28
C GLU A 180 -6.93 -7.47 25.45
N LYS A 181 -6.92 -7.22 24.11
CA LYS A 181 -7.88 -7.83 23.17
C LYS A 181 -7.49 -9.25 22.76
N ASP A 182 -6.22 -9.44 22.39
CA ASP A 182 -5.68 -10.77 22.07
C ASP A 182 -4.34 -11.00 22.78
N PRO A 183 -4.37 -11.73 23.93
CA PRO A 183 -3.14 -12.09 24.65
C PRO A 183 -2.18 -13.00 23.88
N LYS A 184 -2.59 -13.54 22.71
CA LYS A 184 -1.77 -14.39 21.84
C LYS A 184 -1.22 -13.67 20.62
N TYR A 185 -1.41 -12.36 20.51
CA TYR A 185 -0.91 -11.58 19.38
C TYR A 185 0.63 -11.52 19.42
N ALA A 186 1.28 -12.48 18.76
CA ALA A 186 2.73 -12.71 18.80
C ALA A 186 3.54 -11.48 18.39
N GLU A 187 3.11 -10.79 17.32
CA GLU A 187 3.77 -9.59 16.82
C GLU A 187 3.83 -8.46 17.86
N ALA A 188 2.79 -8.28 18.68
CA ALA A 188 2.79 -7.29 19.73
C ALA A 188 3.93 -7.52 20.74
N TYR A 189 4.19 -8.78 21.13
CA TYR A 189 5.32 -9.10 22.00
C TYR A 189 6.65 -8.81 21.33
N ARG A 190 6.82 -9.11 20.04
CA ARG A 190 8.03 -8.78 19.30
C ARG A 190 8.28 -7.26 19.27
N LEU A 191 7.25 -6.47 18.95
CA LEU A 191 7.36 -5.01 18.93
C LEU A 191 7.60 -4.42 20.32
N MET A 192 6.99 -4.99 21.39
CA MET A 192 7.29 -4.62 22.77
C MET A 192 8.76 -4.85 23.12
N GLY A 193 9.32 -6.01 22.74
CA GLY A 193 10.73 -6.29 22.94
C GLY A 193 11.63 -5.27 22.24
N ILE A 194 11.28 -4.85 21.01
CA ILE A 194 12.02 -3.81 20.29
C ILE A 194 11.95 -2.47 21.04
N ALA A 195 10.78 -2.06 21.52
CA ALA A 195 10.62 -0.84 22.32
C ALA A 195 11.47 -0.87 23.58
N GLN A 196 11.45 -2.00 24.31
CA GLN A 196 12.18 -2.20 25.55
C GLN A 196 13.71 -2.18 25.32
N LEU A 197 14.21 -2.73 24.21
CA LEU A 197 15.63 -2.60 23.84
C LEU A 197 16.05 -1.14 23.66
N GLN A 198 15.23 -0.36 22.95
CA GLN A 198 15.52 1.07 22.75
C GLN A 198 15.53 1.86 24.05
N MET A 199 14.80 1.37 25.06
CA MET A 199 14.75 1.92 26.42
C MET A 199 15.84 1.34 27.33
N LYS A 200 16.75 0.48 26.81
CA LYS A 200 17.80 -0.23 27.57
C LYS A 200 17.26 -1.15 28.65
N LYS A 201 16.08 -1.70 28.46
CA LYS A 201 15.41 -2.68 29.32
C LYS A 201 15.66 -4.11 28.78
N ASP A 202 16.92 -4.52 28.71
CA ASP A 202 17.33 -5.74 27.98
C ASP A 202 16.67 -7.02 28.51
N LYS A 203 16.48 -7.14 29.83
CA LYS A 203 15.85 -8.32 30.45
C LYS A 203 14.39 -8.44 30.04
N GLU A 204 13.65 -7.33 30.10
CA GLU A 204 12.24 -7.26 29.70
C GLU A 204 12.10 -7.51 28.18
N ALA A 205 13.01 -6.97 27.38
CA ALA A 205 13.04 -7.20 25.95
C ALA A 205 13.18 -8.69 25.60
N CYS A 206 14.11 -9.38 26.27
CA CYS A 206 14.33 -10.81 26.05
C CYS A 206 13.13 -11.66 26.53
N ALA A 207 12.46 -11.26 27.62
CA ALA A 207 11.22 -11.91 28.03
C ALA A 207 10.12 -11.74 26.99
N SER A 208 9.97 -10.54 26.43
CA SER A 208 9.00 -10.25 25.37
C SER A 208 9.31 -11.04 24.08
N PHE A 209 10.55 -11.10 23.66
CA PHE A 209 10.95 -11.92 22.50
C PHE A 209 10.74 -13.42 22.75
N ALA A 210 11.03 -13.93 23.93
CA ALA A 210 10.74 -15.33 24.26
C ALA A 210 9.25 -15.65 24.14
N LYS A 211 8.39 -14.71 24.59
CA LYS A 211 6.93 -14.86 24.46
C LYS A 211 6.47 -14.80 23.00
N ALA A 212 7.02 -13.90 22.19
CA ALA A 212 6.76 -13.86 20.76
C ALA A 212 7.13 -15.18 20.07
N LYS A 213 8.28 -15.75 20.42
CA LYS A 213 8.72 -17.04 19.90
C LYS A 213 7.80 -18.20 20.31
N GLU A 214 7.40 -18.24 21.59
CA GLU A 214 6.42 -19.24 22.09
C GLU A 214 5.11 -19.19 21.30
N LEU A 215 4.68 -17.99 20.90
CA LEU A 215 3.47 -17.75 20.14
C LEU A 215 3.64 -17.87 18.63
N GLY A 216 4.85 -18.21 18.15
CA GLY A 216 5.12 -18.51 16.75
C GLY A 216 5.42 -17.32 15.85
N ASP A 217 5.88 -16.16 16.39
CA ASP A 217 6.31 -15.04 15.54
C ASP A 217 7.50 -15.46 14.66
N PRO A 218 7.39 -15.38 13.32
CA PRO A 218 8.44 -15.86 12.41
C PRO A 218 9.66 -14.94 12.35
N ASN A 219 9.57 -13.72 12.90
CA ASN A 219 10.59 -12.67 12.75
C ASN A 219 11.40 -12.43 14.02
N VAL A 220 11.23 -13.26 15.07
CA VAL A 220 11.82 -12.98 16.39
C VAL A 220 13.18 -13.65 16.61
N ASP A 221 13.49 -14.75 15.91
CA ASP A 221 14.69 -15.56 16.19
C ASP A 221 15.99 -14.77 16.07
N ALA A 222 16.14 -13.98 15.01
CA ALA A 222 17.31 -13.12 14.82
C ALA A 222 17.49 -12.07 15.93
N LEU A 223 16.37 -11.58 16.50
CA LEU A 223 16.41 -10.64 17.61
C LEU A 223 16.91 -11.32 18.90
N ILE A 224 16.45 -12.54 19.18
CA ILE A 224 16.88 -13.33 20.34
C ILE A 224 18.39 -13.63 20.23
N GLU A 225 18.83 -14.15 19.09
CA GLU A 225 20.25 -14.48 18.86
C GLU A 225 21.18 -13.27 19.04
N LYS A 226 20.72 -12.11 18.62
CA LYS A 226 21.50 -10.87 18.67
C LYS A 226 21.54 -10.23 20.05
N HIS A 227 20.44 -10.29 20.81
CA HIS A 227 20.25 -9.45 21.99
C HIS A 227 20.06 -10.22 23.30
N CYS A 228 19.77 -11.54 23.26
CA CYS A 228 19.42 -12.33 24.44
C CYS A 228 20.45 -13.47 24.70
N LYS A 229 21.67 -13.05 24.95
CA LYS A 229 22.78 -13.98 25.32
C LYS A 229 22.93 -14.06 26.83
#